data_aebc30d15629992d2a81da9c2605ac4c
#
_entry.id   aebc30d15629992d2a81da9c2605ac4c
#
_cell.length_a   1.000
_cell.length_b   1.000
_cell.length_c   1.000
_cell.angle_alpha   90.00
_cell.angle_beta   90.00
_cell.angle_gamma   90.00
#
_symmetry.space_group_name_H-M   'P 1'
#
loop_
_entity.id
_entity.type
_entity.pdbx_description
1 polymer ?
#
loop_
_entity_poly.entity_id
_entity_poly.type
_entity_poly.pdbx_seq_one_letter_code
_entity_poly.pdbx_strand_id
1 'polypeptide(L)'
;EQYKNTVDRSSIVSKADFKGNITYVNEAFCKISGYKEEELIGKPHNIVRHPDMDSSVFKEMWHTIKDLKQPWSGIVKNRKKDGNLYWVQTIINPILDENGNILEFIGIRTDITEIEKTKEYLKDQYDISQNNFQEVMNLSKLYENAIEKSNIILRLNTNKIITYANEEFYKISGFTKEELVGKNYYYIRNVSSNDDSYILKMWEELSNGNIWKGQISNIFKDGKTHHFIAIVVPIINLNGEIIEYMSIRKEITEVIKLHKELEDTQREIIYKMGEIGESRSNETGNHVKRVANYSKLLATLYGLNEKECDILFTASPMHDIGKVGIPDAILNKAGKLDDDEWKIMRKHCVIGYNILKNSKREILKAAAIVAMEHHEKWDGTGYPRKIKEKEIHIYGRITAIADVFDALGSDRCYKKAWK
;
A
#
# COMPACT_ATOMS: atom_id res chain seq x y z
N GLU A 1 -31.99 27.40 68.62
CA GLU A 1 -30.72 26.72 69.00
C GLU A 1 -30.44 25.47 68.14
N GLN A 2 -31.42 24.58 67.91
CA GLN A 2 -31.24 23.37 67.10
C GLN A 2 -30.90 23.67 65.64
N TYR A 3 -31.51 24.66 64.97
CA TYR A 3 -31.19 25.06 63.61
C TYR A 3 -29.76 25.61 63.50
N LYS A 4 -29.34 26.44 64.48
CA LYS A 4 -27.98 27.00 64.55
C LYS A 4 -26.94 25.86 64.59
N ASN A 5 -27.14 24.90 65.51
CA ASN A 5 -26.23 23.76 65.66
C ASN A 5 -26.18 22.85 64.39
N THR A 6 -27.29 22.72 63.66
CA THR A 6 -27.33 21.94 62.46
C THR A 6 -26.52 22.60 61.33
N VAL A 7 -26.70 23.91 61.10
CA VAL A 7 -25.96 24.70 60.12
C VAL A 7 -24.45 24.73 60.41
N ASP A 8 -24.12 24.98 61.72
CA ASP A 8 -22.70 24.99 62.14
C ASP A 8 -21.98 23.66 62.00
N ARG A 9 -22.69 22.54 62.02
CA ARG A 9 -22.11 21.21 61.79
C ARG A 9 -22.04 20.79 60.34
N SER A 10 -22.92 21.31 59.47
CA SER A 10 -23.06 20.86 58.07
C SER A 10 -22.44 21.82 57.05
N SER A 11 -22.08 23.03 57.44
CA SER A 11 -21.60 24.08 56.56
C SER A 11 -20.42 24.83 57.12
N ILE A 12 -19.66 25.50 56.28
CA ILE A 12 -18.57 26.40 56.66
C ILE A 12 -19.20 27.77 56.94
N VAL A 13 -19.15 28.18 58.17
CA VAL A 13 -19.84 29.42 58.63
C VAL A 13 -18.85 30.45 59.15
N SER A 14 -19.09 31.72 58.79
CA SER A 14 -18.41 32.86 59.35
C SER A 14 -19.38 34.03 59.52
N LYS A 15 -19.10 34.92 60.51
CA LYS A 15 -19.76 36.22 60.61
C LYS A 15 -18.73 37.33 60.50
N ALA A 16 -19.14 38.47 60.02
CA ALA A 16 -18.30 39.67 59.92
C ALA A 16 -19.05 40.92 60.36
N ASP A 17 -18.32 41.88 60.85
CA ASP A 17 -18.85 43.22 61.17
C ASP A 17 -19.14 44.04 59.94
N PHE A 18 -19.71 45.22 60.10
CA PHE A 18 -19.99 46.15 58.97
C PHE A 18 -18.75 46.54 58.16
N LYS A 19 -17.55 46.46 58.77
CA LYS A 19 -16.27 46.72 58.08
C LYS A 19 -15.73 45.50 57.33
N GLY A 20 -16.33 44.31 57.53
CA GLY A 20 -15.88 43.05 56.92
C GLY A 20 -14.83 42.32 57.76
N ASN A 21 -14.63 42.72 59.05
CA ASN A 21 -13.75 41.98 59.92
C ASN A 21 -14.50 40.77 60.53
N ILE A 22 -13.84 39.65 60.62
CA ILE A 22 -14.40 38.37 61.07
C ILE A 22 -14.71 38.49 62.59
N THR A 23 -15.97 38.23 62.96
CA THR A 23 -16.44 38.23 64.37
C THR A 23 -16.73 36.84 64.89
N TYR A 24 -16.91 35.88 64.00
CA TYR A 24 -17.16 34.48 64.34
C TYR A 24 -16.75 33.57 63.19
N VAL A 25 -16.19 32.40 63.49
CA VAL A 25 -15.98 31.28 62.59
C VAL A 25 -16.33 29.98 63.28
N ASN A 26 -16.88 29.01 62.53
CA ASN A 26 -17.09 27.70 63.12
C ASN A 26 -15.85 26.79 62.90
N GLU A 27 -15.88 25.59 63.47
CA GLU A 27 -14.77 24.60 63.33
C GLU A 27 -14.50 24.22 61.89
N ALA A 28 -15.56 24.10 61.11
CA ALA A 28 -15.43 23.76 59.63
C ALA A 28 -14.65 24.85 58.89
N PHE A 29 -14.84 26.14 59.20
CA PHE A 29 -14.07 27.21 58.59
C PHE A 29 -12.58 27.14 58.98
N CYS A 30 -12.30 26.90 60.26
CA CYS A 30 -10.90 26.71 60.68
C CYS A 30 -10.24 25.53 60.00
N LYS A 31 -10.94 24.40 59.90
CA LYS A 31 -10.45 23.17 59.29
C LYS A 31 -10.15 23.36 57.81
N ILE A 32 -11.03 23.97 57.02
CA ILE A 32 -10.81 24.14 55.58
C ILE A 32 -9.75 25.20 55.29
N SER A 33 -9.73 26.31 56.03
CA SER A 33 -8.79 27.41 55.82
C SER A 33 -7.40 27.16 56.40
N GLY A 34 -7.27 26.23 57.36
CA GLY A 34 -6.01 25.94 58.07
C GLY A 34 -5.59 27.00 59.09
N TYR A 35 -6.43 27.97 59.31
CA TYR A 35 -6.20 29.00 60.39
C TYR A 35 -6.90 28.62 61.70
N LYS A 36 -6.31 29.01 62.79
CA LYS A 36 -7.00 28.93 64.11
C LYS A 36 -7.99 30.08 64.28
N GLU A 37 -9.02 29.88 65.07
CA GLU A 37 -10.02 30.92 65.35
C GLU A 37 -9.38 32.22 65.85
N GLU A 38 -8.40 32.14 66.77
CA GLU A 38 -7.67 33.29 67.34
C GLU A 38 -6.91 34.08 66.23
N GLU A 39 -6.52 33.47 65.16
CA GLU A 39 -5.82 34.11 64.03
C GLU A 39 -6.77 34.80 63.03
N LEU A 40 -8.05 34.45 63.09
CA LEU A 40 -9.09 34.92 62.15
C LEU A 40 -9.92 36.05 62.76
N ILE A 41 -10.29 35.96 64.07
CA ILE A 41 -11.13 36.94 64.73
C ILE A 41 -10.48 38.34 64.73
N GLY A 42 -11.24 39.34 64.31
CA GLY A 42 -10.79 40.73 64.15
C GLY A 42 -10.00 41.02 62.89
N LYS A 43 -9.69 40.01 62.09
CA LYS A 43 -9.00 40.20 60.78
C LYS A 43 -10.02 40.37 59.62
N PRO A 44 -9.66 41.15 58.59
CA PRO A 44 -10.54 41.26 57.40
C PRO A 44 -10.66 39.94 56.72
N HIS A 45 -11.83 39.64 56.17
CA HIS A 45 -12.19 38.37 55.56
C HIS A 45 -11.32 38.03 54.32
N ASN A 46 -10.62 39.04 53.76
CA ASN A 46 -9.70 38.85 52.63
C ASN A 46 -8.42 38.05 52.98
N ILE A 47 -8.20 37.73 54.27
CA ILE A 47 -7.08 36.90 54.75
C ILE A 47 -7.04 35.53 54.05
N VAL A 48 -8.19 34.98 53.70
CA VAL A 48 -8.32 33.70 53.00
C VAL A 48 -8.46 33.87 51.47
N ARG A 49 -8.50 35.08 50.93
CA ARG A 49 -8.72 35.34 49.52
C ARG A 49 -7.54 34.86 48.67
N HIS A 50 -7.82 34.16 47.56
CA HIS A 50 -6.81 33.84 46.57
C HIS A 50 -6.46 35.08 45.73
N PRO A 51 -5.18 35.36 45.43
CA PRO A 51 -4.76 36.55 44.66
C PRO A 51 -5.38 36.62 43.26
N ASP A 52 -5.53 35.47 42.58
CA ASP A 52 -6.06 35.38 41.22
C ASP A 52 -7.59 35.48 41.11
N MET A 53 -8.27 35.63 42.26
CA MET A 53 -9.72 35.83 42.23
C MET A 53 -10.07 37.22 41.73
N ASP A 54 -10.90 37.32 40.70
CA ASP A 54 -11.26 38.58 40.08
C ASP A 54 -11.85 39.55 41.08
N SER A 55 -11.30 40.74 41.14
CA SER A 55 -11.75 41.81 42.06
C SER A 55 -13.19 42.27 41.76
N SER A 56 -13.70 42.10 40.57
CA SER A 56 -15.06 42.41 40.17
C SER A 56 -16.09 41.65 40.99
N VAL A 57 -15.83 40.34 41.27
CA VAL A 57 -16.69 39.48 42.08
C VAL A 57 -16.91 40.06 43.50
N PHE A 58 -15.84 40.58 44.11
CA PHE A 58 -15.93 41.16 45.43
C PHE A 58 -16.57 42.55 45.43
N LYS A 59 -16.42 43.33 44.36
CA LYS A 59 -17.12 44.60 44.20
C LYS A 59 -18.63 44.39 44.07
N GLU A 60 -19.02 43.42 43.26
CA GLU A 60 -20.42 43.01 43.11
C GLU A 60 -20.98 42.49 44.46
N MET A 61 -20.24 41.62 45.13
CA MET A 61 -20.60 41.06 46.41
C MET A 61 -20.86 42.18 47.44
N TRP A 62 -19.90 43.13 47.59
CA TRP A 62 -20.06 44.24 48.54
C TRP A 62 -21.21 45.18 48.19
N HIS A 63 -21.41 45.50 46.92
CA HIS A 63 -22.57 46.27 46.46
C HIS A 63 -23.88 45.58 46.80
N THR A 64 -24.00 44.27 46.56
CA THR A 64 -25.21 43.50 46.86
C THR A 64 -25.52 43.43 48.34
N ILE A 65 -24.53 43.07 49.19
CA ILE A 65 -24.80 42.86 50.62
C ILE A 65 -24.85 44.15 51.41
N LYS A 66 -24.15 45.22 51.00
CA LYS A 66 -23.98 46.43 51.73
C LYS A 66 -24.93 47.56 51.30
N ASP A 67 -24.96 47.77 49.95
CA ASP A 67 -25.75 48.88 49.42
C ASP A 67 -27.21 48.45 49.14
N LEU A 68 -27.40 47.27 48.53
CA LEU A 68 -28.72 46.73 48.25
C LEU A 68 -29.34 45.97 49.44
N LYS A 69 -28.54 45.62 50.44
CA LYS A 69 -28.94 44.83 51.59
C LYS A 69 -29.62 43.51 51.30
N GLN A 70 -29.15 42.89 50.18
CA GLN A 70 -29.66 41.62 49.66
C GLN A 70 -28.64 40.49 49.83
N PRO A 71 -29.08 39.22 49.88
CA PRO A 71 -28.19 38.08 49.86
C PRO A 71 -27.39 38.04 48.56
N TRP A 72 -26.10 37.75 48.70
CA TRP A 72 -25.22 37.46 47.53
C TRP A 72 -24.85 35.98 47.53
N SER A 73 -24.75 35.40 46.35
CA SER A 73 -24.30 34.02 46.14
C SER A 73 -23.28 33.96 45.01
N GLY A 74 -22.17 33.22 45.22
CA GLY A 74 -21.15 33.04 44.20
C GLY A 74 -20.10 32.01 44.61
N ILE A 75 -19.30 31.61 43.60
CA ILE A 75 -18.15 30.73 43.83
C ILE A 75 -16.93 31.56 44.13
N VAL A 76 -16.24 31.24 45.23
CA VAL A 76 -15.04 31.96 45.66
C VAL A 76 -13.87 31.00 45.75
N LYS A 77 -12.77 31.37 45.11
CA LYS A 77 -11.48 30.70 45.23
C LYS A 77 -10.71 31.30 46.37
N ASN A 78 -10.34 30.49 47.33
CA ASN A 78 -9.62 30.89 48.55
C ASN A 78 -8.25 30.19 48.61
N ARG A 79 -7.39 30.70 49.50
CA ARG A 79 -6.06 30.14 49.81
C ARG A 79 -6.00 29.79 51.29
N LYS A 80 -5.59 28.57 51.60
CA LYS A 80 -5.32 28.09 52.96
C LYS A 80 -4.05 28.75 53.52
N LYS A 81 -3.86 28.65 54.84
CA LYS A 81 -2.66 29.11 55.52
C LYS A 81 -1.37 28.47 54.99
N ASP A 82 -1.42 27.20 54.56
CA ASP A 82 -0.30 26.46 53.98
C ASP A 82 -0.02 26.79 52.51
N GLY A 83 -0.81 27.70 51.93
CA GLY A 83 -0.69 28.12 50.51
C GLY A 83 -1.58 27.35 49.55
N ASN A 84 -2.13 26.19 49.95
CA ASN A 84 -3.03 25.43 49.11
C ASN A 84 -4.33 26.18 48.83
N LEU A 85 -4.92 25.91 47.66
CA LEU A 85 -6.19 26.55 47.29
C LEU A 85 -7.39 25.66 47.57
N TYR A 86 -8.52 26.31 47.82
CA TYR A 86 -9.81 25.65 47.94
C TYR A 86 -10.92 26.52 47.37
N TRP A 87 -11.98 25.87 46.90
CA TRP A 87 -13.13 26.52 46.28
C TRP A 87 -14.35 26.33 47.17
N VAL A 88 -15.11 27.41 47.33
CA VAL A 88 -16.36 27.38 48.09
C VAL A 88 -17.50 28.02 47.31
N GLN A 89 -18.64 27.37 47.30
CA GLN A 89 -19.91 28.01 46.96
C GLN A 89 -20.33 28.79 48.20
N THR A 90 -20.45 30.10 48.07
CA THR A 90 -20.67 31.02 49.21
C THR A 90 -22.01 31.71 49.05
N ILE A 91 -22.78 31.79 50.15
CA ILE A 91 -23.93 32.65 50.29
C ILE A 91 -23.67 33.60 51.47
N ILE A 92 -23.81 34.90 51.28
CA ILE A 92 -23.61 35.91 52.29
C ILE A 92 -24.90 36.69 52.47
N ASN A 93 -25.43 36.69 53.70
CA ASN A 93 -26.64 37.42 54.05
C ASN A 93 -26.31 38.59 55.02
N PRO A 94 -26.79 39.81 54.77
CA PRO A 94 -26.80 40.86 55.73
C PRO A 94 -27.87 40.57 56.74
N ILE A 95 -27.54 40.73 58.02
CA ILE A 95 -28.47 40.68 59.16
C ILE A 95 -28.79 42.11 59.53
N LEU A 96 -30.08 42.48 59.60
CA LEU A 96 -30.55 43.80 59.78
C LEU A 96 -31.15 43.93 61.19
N ASP A 97 -31.09 45.14 61.83
CA ASP A 97 -31.80 45.51 63.00
C ASP A 97 -33.28 45.91 62.69
N GLU A 98 -34.06 46.26 63.72
CA GLU A 98 -35.46 46.67 63.55
C GLU A 98 -35.64 47.97 62.78
N ASN A 99 -34.55 48.74 62.61
CA ASN A 99 -34.52 50.01 61.88
C ASN A 99 -33.97 49.82 60.42
N GLY A 100 -33.66 48.58 60.05
CA GLY A 100 -33.14 48.25 58.70
C GLY A 100 -31.64 48.56 58.56
N ASN A 101 -30.88 48.77 59.68
CA ASN A 101 -29.42 48.91 59.59
C ASN A 101 -28.74 47.55 59.65
N ILE A 102 -27.60 47.40 59.00
CA ILE A 102 -26.81 46.15 58.98
C ILE A 102 -26.14 46.00 60.36
N LEU A 103 -26.48 44.92 61.09
CA LEU A 103 -25.84 44.49 62.30
C LEU A 103 -24.56 43.69 62.04
N GLU A 104 -24.64 42.68 61.18
CA GLU A 104 -23.53 41.78 60.81
C GLU A 104 -23.81 41.14 59.47
N PHE A 105 -22.78 40.51 58.84
CA PHE A 105 -22.93 39.64 57.72
C PHE A 105 -22.72 38.22 58.20
N ILE A 106 -23.55 37.28 57.68
CA ILE A 106 -23.35 35.84 57.89
C ILE A 106 -23.06 35.20 56.56
N GLY A 107 -21.91 34.51 56.45
CA GLY A 107 -21.50 33.76 55.31
C GLY A 107 -21.60 32.24 55.52
N ILE A 108 -22.37 31.58 54.72
CA ILE A 108 -22.49 30.11 54.70
C ILE A 108 -21.85 29.60 53.44
N ARG A 109 -21.01 28.57 53.55
CA ARG A 109 -20.22 28.05 52.42
C ARG A 109 -20.27 26.54 52.38
N THR A 110 -20.23 26.01 51.14
CA THR A 110 -20.05 24.60 50.84
C THR A 110 -18.70 24.41 50.14
N ASP A 111 -17.90 23.48 50.61
CA ASP A 111 -16.65 23.11 49.94
C ASP A 111 -16.96 22.39 48.60
N ILE A 112 -16.48 22.97 47.52
CA ILE A 112 -16.62 22.44 46.14
C ILE A 112 -15.26 22.20 45.47
N THR A 113 -14.19 22.10 46.28
CA THR A 113 -12.83 21.99 45.79
C THR A 113 -12.63 20.76 44.89
N GLU A 114 -13.15 19.61 45.30
CA GLU A 114 -13.04 18.38 44.49
C GLU A 114 -13.88 18.46 43.22
N ILE A 115 -15.00 19.15 43.25
CA ILE A 115 -15.83 19.38 42.04
C ILE A 115 -15.07 20.25 41.04
N GLU A 116 -14.49 21.35 41.46
CA GLU A 116 -13.73 22.25 40.58
C GLU A 116 -12.46 21.61 40.04
N LYS A 117 -11.71 20.84 40.84
CA LYS A 117 -10.57 20.04 40.37
C LYS A 117 -10.99 19.01 39.33
N THR A 118 -12.11 18.31 39.55
CA THR A 118 -12.63 17.33 38.61
C THR A 118 -13.04 17.98 37.27
N LYS A 119 -13.68 19.16 37.35
CA LYS A 119 -14.02 19.93 36.14
C LYS A 119 -12.79 20.34 35.34
N GLU A 120 -11.75 20.83 36.00
CA GLU A 120 -10.49 21.23 35.38
C GLU A 120 -9.82 20.02 34.72
N TYR A 121 -9.71 18.91 35.44
CA TYR A 121 -9.18 17.65 34.91
C TYR A 121 -9.95 17.14 33.66
N LEU A 122 -11.30 17.13 33.75
CA LEU A 122 -12.14 16.70 32.64
C LEU A 122 -12.01 17.62 31.41
N LYS A 123 -11.86 18.92 31.64
CA LYS A 123 -11.62 19.89 30.58
C LYS A 123 -10.30 19.62 29.87
N ASP A 124 -9.23 19.43 30.65
CA ASP A 124 -7.91 19.11 30.07
C ASP A 124 -7.94 17.81 29.26
N GLN A 125 -8.59 16.77 29.77
CA GLN A 125 -8.77 15.50 29.06
C GLN A 125 -9.56 15.68 27.77
N TYR A 126 -10.61 16.49 27.78
CA TYR A 126 -11.40 16.80 26.60
C TYR A 126 -10.57 17.55 25.55
N ASP A 127 -9.80 18.56 25.96
CA ASP A 127 -8.96 19.34 25.04
C ASP A 127 -7.85 18.48 24.43
N ILE A 128 -7.21 17.61 25.22
CA ILE A 128 -6.23 16.62 24.72
C ILE A 128 -6.89 15.67 23.70
N SER A 129 -8.07 15.14 24.01
CA SER A 129 -8.79 14.23 23.12
C SER A 129 -9.17 14.90 21.81
N GLN A 130 -9.64 16.15 21.84
CA GLN A 130 -9.96 16.94 20.64
C GLN A 130 -8.74 17.19 19.76
N ASN A 131 -7.60 17.54 20.37
CA ASN A 131 -6.36 17.76 19.65
C ASN A 131 -5.88 16.46 18.97
N ASN A 132 -5.88 15.33 19.68
CA ASN A 132 -5.51 14.03 19.12
C ASN A 132 -6.45 13.62 17.98
N PHE A 133 -7.76 13.82 18.14
CA PHE A 133 -8.73 13.54 17.06
C PHE A 133 -8.45 14.39 15.82
N GLN A 134 -8.18 15.68 16.00
CA GLN A 134 -7.89 16.57 14.88
C GLN A 134 -6.57 16.19 14.16
N GLU A 135 -5.56 15.77 14.92
CA GLU A 135 -4.28 15.29 14.35
C GLU A 135 -4.49 14.03 13.51
N VAL A 136 -5.22 13.04 14.03
CA VAL A 136 -5.54 11.80 13.31
C VAL A 136 -6.34 12.10 12.03
N MET A 137 -7.32 12.99 12.10
CA MET A 137 -8.11 13.40 10.93
C MET A 137 -7.26 14.10 9.87
N ASN A 138 -6.34 14.97 10.28
CA ASN A 138 -5.41 15.64 9.36
C ASN A 138 -4.47 14.64 8.69
N LEU A 139 -3.91 13.71 9.46
CA LEU A 139 -3.03 12.66 8.95
C LEU A 139 -3.77 11.75 7.96
N SER A 140 -5.01 11.36 8.28
CA SER A 140 -5.87 10.57 7.40
C SER A 140 -6.11 11.26 6.07
N LYS A 141 -6.41 12.57 6.07
CA LYS A 141 -6.57 13.37 4.84
C LYS A 141 -5.28 13.45 4.01
N LEU A 142 -4.12 13.56 4.66
CA LEU A 142 -2.83 13.57 3.96
C LEU A 142 -2.56 12.24 3.26
N TYR A 143 -2.83 11.10 3.93
CA TYR A 143 -2.73 9.78 3.32
C TYR A 143 -3.71 9.60 2.18
N GLU A 144 -4.97 9.98 2.35
CA GLU A 144 -5.99 9.94 1.30
C GLU A 144 -5.53 10.73 0.06
N ASN A 145 -5.09 11.97 0.24
CA ASN A 145 -4.58 12.81 -0.85
C ASN A 145 -3.35 12.20 -1.55
N ALA A 146 -2.43 11.61 -0.79
CA ALA A 146 -1.25 10.95 -1.37
C ALA A 146 -1.65 9.75 -2.22
N ILE A 147 -2.56 8.90 -1.73
CA ILE A 147 -3.07 7.73 -2.45
C ILE A 147 -3.85 8.17 -3.70
N GLU A 148 -4.73 9.17 -3.58
CA GLU A 148 -5.53 9.73 -4.67
C GLU A 148 -4.68 10.28 -5.84
N LYS A 149 -3.55 10.92 -5.53
CA LYS A 149 -2.67 11.53 -6.55
C LYS A 149 -1.66 10.55 -7.16
N SER A 150 -1.37 9.46 -6.49
CA SER A 150 -0.33 8.51 -6.92
C SER A 150 -0.87 7.24 -7.55
N ASN A 151 -2.18 6.99 -7.49
CA ASN A 151 -2.80 5.78 -7.97
C ASN A 151 -4.07 6.08 -8.78
N ILE A 152 -4.47 5.10 -9.57
CA ILE A 152 -5.74 5.08 -10.29
C ILE A 152 -6.78 4.43 -9.39
N ILE A 153 -7.81 5.17 -8.99
CA ILE A 153 -8.81 4.73 -8.01
C ILE A 153 -10.18 4.63 -8.64
N LEU A 154 -10.87 3.53 -8.34
CA LEU A 154 -12.26 3.27 -8.70
C LEU A 154 -12.99 2.72 -7.48
N ARG A 155 -14.18 3.25 -7.16
CA ARG A 155 -15.06 2.72 -6.12
C ARG A 155 -16.34 2.18 -6.73
N LEU A 156 -16.83 1.10 -6.15
CA LEU A 156 -18.03 0.38 -6.62
C LEU A 156 -18.92 0.09 -5.41
N ASN A 157 -20.21 0.22 -5.58
CA ASN A 157 -21.15 -0.28 -4.58
C ASN A 157 -21.22 -1.82 -4.60
N THR A 158 -21.98 -2.40 -3.69
CA THR A 158 -22.17 -3.87 -3.57
C THR A 158 -22.79 -4.50 -4.82
N ASN A 159 -23.51 -3.72 -5.65
CA ASN A 159 -24.06 -4.15 -6.94
C ASN A 159 -23.07 -3.98 -8.11
N LYS A 160 -21.80 -3.70 -7.84
CA LYS A 160 -20.74 -3.49 -8.84
C LYS A 160 -20.98 -2.28 -9.74
N ILE A 161 -21.75 -1.29 -9.26
CA ILE A 161 -21.96 -0.03 -9.95
C ILE A 161 -20.86 0.93 -9.53
N ILE A 162 -20.26 1.62 -10.50
CA ILE A 162 -19.21 2.61 -10.28
C ILE A 162 -19.82 3.83 -9.58
N THR A 163 -19.33 4.13 -8.40
CA THR A 163 -19.79 5.27 -7.58
C THR A 163 -18.80 6.43 -7.62
N TYR A 164 -17.53 6.12 -7.83
CA TYR A 164 -16.45 7.11 -7.84
C TYR A 164 -15.27 6.65 -8.69
N ALA A 165 -14.62 7.61 -9.33
CA ALA A 165 -13.29 7.47 -9.91
C ALA A 165 -12.50 8.76 -9.63
N ASN A 166 -11.17 8.65 -9.48
CA ASN A 166 -10.32 9.81 -9.28
C ASN A 166 -9.88 10.45 -10.61
N GLU A 167 -9.23 11.62 -10.54
CA GLU A 167 -8.73 12.34 -11.71
C GLU A 167 -7.79 11.51 -12.58
N GLU A 168 -6.92 10.70 -11.95
CA GLU A 168 -6.00 9.83 -12.68
C GLU A 168 -6.73 8.74 -13.48
N PHE A 169 -7.86 8.23 -12.96
CA PHE A 169 -8.71 7.30 -13.71
C PHE A 169 -9.34 7.98 -14.94
N TYR A 170 -9.87 9.21 -14.78
CA TYR A 170 -10.46 9.94 -15.91
C TYR A 170 -9.43 10.27 -16.98
N LYS A 171 -8.22 10.68 -16.60
CA LYS A 171 -7.12 10.98 -17.53
C LYS A 171 -6.74 9.78 -18.38
N ILE A 172 -6.58 8.60 -17.78
CA ILE A 172 -6.14 7.41 -18.50
C ILE A 172 -7.26 6.78 -19.32
N SER A 173 -8.49 6.80 -18.80
CA SER A 173 -9.62 6.14 -19.45
C SER A 173 -10.25 6.96 -20.57
N GLY A 174 -10.09 8.29 -20.54
CA GLY A 174 -10.73 9.23 -21.45
C GLY A 174 -12.23 9.38 -21.24
N PHE A 175 -12.82 8.72 -20.22
CA PHE A 175 -14.22 8.89 -19.86
C PHE A 175 -14.42 10.14 -19.01
N THR A 176 -15.59 10.77 -19.13
CA THR A 176 -16.02 11.78 -18.18
C THR A 176 -16.73 11.14 -16.99
N LYS A 177 -16.94 11.93 -15.93
CA LYS A 177 -17.68 11.46 -14.74
C LYS A 177 -19.11 11.00 -15.10
N GLU A 178 -19.77 11.75 -15.96
CA GLU A 178 -21.16 11.51 -16.39
C GLU A 178 -21.27 10.22 -17.23
N GLU A 179 -20.22 9.88 -17.99
CA GLU A 179 -20.17 8.67 -18.80
C GLU A 179 -19.89 7.40 -17.95
N LEU A 180 -19.17 7.55 -16.83
CA LEU A 180 -18.64 6.43 -16.04
C LEU A 180 -19.44 6.13 -14.78
N VAL A 181 -19.73 7.16 -13.97
CA VAL A 181 -20.46 6.98 -12.70
C VAL A 181 -21.89 6.52 -12.97
N GLY A 182 -22.34 5.52 -12.22
CA GLY A 182 -23.63 4.87 -12.42
C GLY A 182 -23.60 3.70 -13.40
N LYS A 183 -22.49 3.47 -14.13
CA LYS A 183 -22.34 2.29 -14.98
C LYS A 183 -21.89 1.08 -14.17
N ASN A 184 -22.25 -0.11 -14.64
CA ASN A 184 -21.74 -1.35 -14.07
C ASN A 184 -20.24 -1.52 -14.43
N TYR A 185 -19.45 -2.13 -13.52
CA TYR A 185 -18.02 -2.41 -13.75
C TYR A 185 -17.73 -3.11 -15.08
N TYR A 186 -18.63 -3.98 -15.55
CA TYR A 186 -18.48 -4.69 -16.82
C TYR A 186 -18.46 -3.77 -18.04
N TYR A 187 -18.90 -2.51 -17.91
CA TYR A 187 -18.84 -1.52 -19.00
C TYR A 187 -17.42 -1.22 -19.49
N ILE A 188 -16.43 -1.27 -18.58
CA ILE A 188 -15.03 -1.01 -18.89
C ILE A 188 -14.18 -2.28 -18.96
N ARG A 189 -14.80 -3.46 -18.75
CA ARG A 189 -14.09 -4.73 -18.73
C ARG A 189 -13.72 -5.19 -20.15
N ASN A 190 -12.46 -5.65 -20.33
CA ASN A 190 -12.08 -6.38 -21.52
C ASN A 190 -12.43 -7.88 -21.34
N VAL A 191 -13.49 -8.32 -22.01
CA VAL A 191 -13.97 -9.71 -21.95
C VAL A 191 -12.99 -10.70 -22.60
N SER A 192 -12.19 -10.23 -23.58
CA SER A 192 -11.26 -11.09 -24.34
C SER A 192 -9.96 -11.41 -23.59
N SER A 193 -9.59 -10.64 -22.57
CA SER A 193 -8.31 -10.75 -21.88
C SER A 193 -8.39 -11.32 -20.47
N ASN A 194 -9.57 -11.36 -19.85
CA ASN A 194 -9.79 -11.91 -18.53
C ASN A 194 -10.77 -13.09 -18.62
N ASP A 195 -10.30 -14.28 -18.25
CA ASP A 195 -11.16 -15.44 -18.08
C ASP A 195 -12.30 -15.11 -17.08
N ASP A 196 -13.53 -15.49 -17.43
CA ASP A 196 -14.68 -15.28 -16.58
C ASP A 196 -14.51 -15.96 -15.20
N SER A 197 -13.83 -17.12 -15.17
CA SER A 197 -13.52 -17.83 -13.94
C SER A 197 -12.62 -17.03 -12.99
N TYR A 198 -11.65 -16.28 -13.53
CA TYR A 198 -10.74 -15.41 -12.78
C TYR A 198 -11.46 -14.24 -12.11
N ILE A 199 -12.36 -13.60 -12.85
CA ILE A 199 -13.16 -12.48 -12.33
C ILE A 199 -14.21 -12.97 -11.32
N LEU A 200 -14.81 -14.16 -11.54
CA LEU A 200 -15.74 -14.75 -10.58
C LEU A 200 -15.04 -15.05 -9.24
N LYS A 201 -13.83 -15.62 -9.26
CA LYS A 201 -13.03 -15.83 -8.05
C LYS A 201 -12.70 -14.51 -7.33
N MET A 202 -12.35 -13.46 -8.07
CA MET A 202 -12.14 -12.14 -7.49
C MET A 202 -13.37 -11.67 -6.71
N TRP A 203 -14.56 -11.77 -7.30
CA TRP A 203 -15.80 -11.33 -6.65
C TRP A 203 -16.19 -12.23 -5.47
N GLU A 204 -15.90 -13.53 -5.53
CA GLU A 204 -16.09 -14.46 -4.42
C GLU A 204 -15.21 -14.07 -3.22
N GLU A 205 -13.91 -13.84 -3.43
CA GLU A 205 -13.01 -13.39 -2.36
C GLU A 205 -13.47 -12.08 -1.74
N LEU A 206 -13.84 -11.09 -2.56
CA LEU A 206 -14.31 -9.79 -2.11
C LEU A 206 -15.63 -9.87 -1.32
N SER A 207 -16.55 -10.72 -1.75
CA SER A 207 -17.84 -10.93 -1.06
C SER A 207 -17.66 -11.60 0.31
N ASN A 208 -16.59 -12.35 0.48
CA ASN A 208 -16.19 -12.94 1.77
C ASN A 208 -15.41 -11.99 2.68
N GLY A 209 -15.27 -10.72 2.29
CA GLY A 209 -14.53 -9.71 3.06
C GLY A 209 -13.01 -9.75 2.88
N ASN A 210 -12.49 -10.55 1.95
CA ASN A 210 -11.06 -10.68 1.68
C ASN A 210 -10.57 -9.59 0.73
N ILE A 211 -9.30 -9.20 0.86
CA ILE A 211 -8.62 -8.30 -0.08
C ILE A 211 -8.17 -9.14 -1.29
N TRP A 212 -8.52 -8.71 -2.49
CA TRP A 212 -8.04 -9.32 -3.70
C TRP A 212 -6.89 -8.53 -4.33
N LYS A 213 -5.90 -9.24 -4.89
CA LYS A 213 -4.79 -8.66 -5.63
C LYS A 213 -4.51 -9.46 -6.90
N GLY A 214 -4.43 -8.77 -8.04
CA GLY A 214 -4.16 -9.44 -9.30
C GLY A 214 -4.04 -8.48 -10.47
N GLN A 215 -3.96 -9.04 -11.67
CA GLN A 215 -3.94 -8.29 -12.92
C GLN A 215 -5.34 -8.20 -13.51
N ILE A 216 -5.70 -7.02 -13.98
CA ILE A 216 -6.95 -6.78 -14.70
C ILE A 216 -6.66 -6.02 -15.99
N SER A 217 -7.52 -6.20 -16.99
CA SER A 217 -7.44 -5.49 -18.24
C SER A 217 -8.77 -4.81 -18.53
N ASN A 218 -8.69 -3.55 -18.95
CA ASN A 218 -9.84 -2.74 -19.31
C ASN A 218 -9.71 -2.24 -20.75
N ILE A 219 -10.84 -2.06 -21.44
CA ILE A 219 -10.90 -1.33 -22.72
C ILE A 219 -11.42 0.06 -22.38
N PHE A 220 -10.65 1.07 -22.78
CA PHE A 220 -11.00 2.46 -22.54
C PHE A 220 -11.56 3.14 -23.79
N LYS A 221 -11.84 4.43 -23.72
CA LYS A 221 -12.49 5.20 -24.78
C LYS A 221 -11.66 5.29 -26.06
N ASP A 222 -10.34 5.14 -25.95
CA ASP A 222 -9.43 5.06 -27.11
C ASP A 222 -9.50 3.73 -27.87
N GLY A 223 -10.32 2.79 -27.42
CA GLY A 223 -10.47 1.44 -27.97
C GLY A 223 -9.31 0.49 -27.66
N LYS A 224 -8.30 0.92 -26.89
CA LYS A 224 -7.15 0.09 -26.56
C LYS A 224 -7.35 -0.66 -25.25
N THR A 225 -6.64 -1.78 -25.15
CA THR A 225 -6.55 -2.54 -23.90
C THR A 225 -5.46 -1.95 -23.01
N HIS A 226 -5.85 -1.57 -21.82
CA HIS A 226 -4.96 -1.12 -20.74
C HIS A 226 -4.86 -2.20 -19.68
N HIS A 227 -3.65 -2.49 -19.22
CA HIS A 227 -3.35 -3.53 -18.24
C HIS A 227 -2.95 -2.90 -16.91
N PHE A 228 -3.48 -3.46 -15.82
CA PHE A 228 -3.26 -2.96 -14.47
C PHE A 228 -2.89 -4.07 -13.50
N ILE A 229 -2.01 -3.76 -12.54
CA ILE A 229 -1.99 -4.46 -11.27
C ILE A 229 -3.00 -3.74 -10.37
N ALA A 230 -3.95 -4.47 -9.80
CA ALA A 230 -5.00 -3.94 -8.97
C ALA A 230 -5.02 -4.61 -7.59
N ILE A 231 -5.29 -3.81 -6.56
CA ILE A 231 -5.67 -4.26 -5.24
C ILE A 231 -7.10 -3.79 -5.04
N VAL A 232 -8.01 -4.72 -4.74
CA VAL A 232 -9.41 -4.40 -4.46
C VAL A 232 -9.71 -4.75 -3.01
N VAL A 233 -10.24 -3.78 -2.28
CA VAL A 233 -10.50 -3.86 -0.84
C VAL A 233 -11.99 -3.67 -0.60
N PRO A 234 -12.67 -4.59 0.11
CA PRO A 234 -14.02 -4.35 0.60
C PRO A 234 -13.96 -3.34 1.76
N ILE A 235 -14.79 -2.30 1.68
CA ILE A 235 -14.96 -1.31 2.75
C ILE A 235 -16.15 -1.75 3.59
N ILE A 236 -15.94 -1.89 4.88
CA ILE A 236 -16.96 -2.37 5.83
C ILE A 236 -17.40 -1.23 6.76
N ASN A 237 -18.67 -1.25 7.16
CA ASN A 237 -19.21 -0.34 8.17
C ASN A 237 -18.92 -0.85 9.60
N LEU A 238 -19.36 -0.09 10.61
CA LEU A 238 -19.18 -0.47 12.03
C LEU A 238 -19.90 -1.77 12.43
N ASN A 239 -20.86 -2.22 11.64
CA ASN A 239 -21.58 -3.46 11.86
C ASN A 239 -20.93 -4.69 11.18
N GLY A 240 -19.80 -4.48 10.48
CA GLY A 240 -19.10 -5.52 9.74
C GLY A 240 -19.70 -5.83 8.35
N GLU A 241 -20.62 -5.00 7.84
CA GLU A 241 -21.24 -5.19 6.52
C GLU A 241 -20.42 -4.47 5.44
N ILE A 242 -20.25 -5.12 4.28
CA ILE A 242 -19.59 -4.51 3.12
C ILE A 242 -20.51 -3.45 2.54
N ILE A 243 -20.01 -2.21 2.45
CA ILE A 243 -20.75 -1.06 1.91
C ILE A 243 -20.27 -0.64 0.52
N GLU A 244 -19.00 -0.86 0.21
CA GLU A 244 -18.43 -0.61 -1.12
C GLU A 244 -17.15 -1.42 -1.34
N TYR A 245 -16.67 -1.42 -2.58
CA TYR A 245 -15.35 -1.96 -2.96
C TYR A 245 -14.48 -0.84 -3.50
N MET A 246 -13.27 -0.69 -3.00
CA MET A 246 -12.28 0.26 -3.50
C MET A 246 -11.18 -0.48 -4.25
N SER A 247 -10.98 -0.11 -5.51
CA SER A 247 -9.92 -0.63 -6.36
C SER A 247 -8.82 0.42 -6.52
N ILE A 248 -7.62 0.07 -6.10
CA ILE A 248 -6.40 0.86 -6.28
C ILE A 248 -5.59 0.17 -7.37
N ARG A 249 -5.21 0.91 -8.42
CA ARG A 249 -4.60 0.35 -9.63
C ARG A 249 -3.33 1.08 -10.01
N LYS A 250 -2.40 0.31 -10.56
CA LYS A 250 -1.21 0.84 -11.23
C LYS A 250 -1.19 0.32 -12.66
N GLU A 251 -1.08 1.21 -13.64
CA GLU A 251 -0.97 0.81 -15.03
C GLU A 251 0.38 0.15 -15.31
N ILE A 252 0.35 -0.94 -16.06
CA ILE A 252 1.51 -1.72 -16.49
C ILE A 252 1.54 -1.98 -18.00
N THR A 253 0.70 -1.29 -18.77
CA THR A 253 0.57 -1.49 -20.24
C THR A 253 1.90 -1.29 -20.95
N GLU A 254 2.60 -0.20 -20.65
CA GLU A 254 3.91 0.08 -21.25
C GLU A 254 4.99 -0.92 -20.80
N VAL A 255 4.93 -1.37 -19.57
CA VAL A 255 5.85 -2.41 -19.05
C VAL A 255 5.67 -3.72 -19.81
N ILE A 256 4.42 -4.15 -20.02
CA ILE A 256 4.12 -5.37 -20.80
C ILE A 256 4.59 -5.20 -22.25
N LYS A 257 4.34 -4.04 -22.87
CA LYS A 257 4.77 -3.72 -24.23
C LYS A 257 6.29 -3.77 -24.37
N LEU A 258 7.02 -3.08 -23.48
CA LEU A 258 8.47 -3.07 -23.47
C LEU A 258 9.06 -4.45 -23.21
N HIS A 259 8.44 -5.24 -22.35
CA HIS A 259 8.87 -6.62 -22.12
C HIS A 259 8.76 -7.47 -23.39
N LYS A 260 7.64 -7.36 -24.10
CA LYS A 260 7.42 -8.06 -25.37
C LYS A 260 8.41 -7.60 -26.46
N GLU A 261 8.62 -6.28 -26.58
CA GLU A 261 9.61 -5.73 -27.52
C GLU A 261 11.02 -6.23 -27.21
N LEU A 262 11.39 -6.36 -25.94
CA LEU A 262 12.67 -6.92 -25.51
C LEU A 262 12.79 -8.41 -25.91
N GLU A 263 11.74 -9.20 -25.69
CA GLU A 263 11.72 -10.61 -26.11
C GLU A 263 11.85 -10.76 -27.62
N ASP A 264 11.10 -9.95 -28.38
CA ASP A 264 11.15 -9.97 -29.84
C ASP A 264 12.55 -9.55 -30.37
N THR A 265 13.14 -8.51 -29.75
CA THR A 265 14.51 -8.08 -30.06
C THR A 265 15.55 -9.16 -29.74
N GLN A 266 15.42 -9.84 -28.61
CA GLN A 266 16.30 -10.95 -28.27
C GLN A 266 16.21 -12.09 -29.28
N ARG A 267 15.00 -12.45 -29.71
CA ARG A 267 14.79 -13.46 -30.75
C ARG A 267 15.44 -13.04 -32.08
N GLU A 268 15.23 -11.80 -32.50
CA GLU A 268 15.83 -11.28 -33.73
C GLU A 268 17.36 -11.36 -33.70
N ILE A 269 17.99 -10.94 -32.61
CA ILE A 269 19.45 -11.03 -32.42
C ILE A 269 19.92 -12.48 -32.53
N ILE A 270 19.24 -13.43 -31.91
CA ILE A 270 19.58 -14.85 -31.95
C ILE A 270 19.46 -15.40 -33.34
N TYR A 271 18.38 -15.05 -34.08
CA TYR A 271 18.25 -15.43 -35.51
C TYR A 271 19.37 -14.84 -36.36
N LYS A 272 19.73 -13.58 -36.16
CA LYS A 272 20.83 -12.93 -36.85
C LYS A 272 22.17 -13.59 -36.53
N MET A 273 22.40 -14.01 -35.30
CA MET A 273 23.59 -14.78 -34.94
C MET A 273 23.63 -16.16 -35.68
N GLY A 274 22.49 -16.85 -35.74
CA GLY A 274 22.36 -18.09 -36.51
C GLY A 274 22.63 -17.85 -38.01
N GLU A 275 22.02 -16.81 -38.61
CA GLU A 275 22.27 -16.41 -40.00
C GLU A 275 23.75 -16.11 -40.28
N ILE A 276 24.46 -15.46 -39.34
CA ILE A 276 25.91 -15.20 -39.44
C ILE A 276 26.70 -16.51 -39.44
N GLY A 277 26.33 -17.46 -38.58
CA GLY A 277 26.93 -18.80 -38.57
C GLY A 277 26.80 -19.48 -39.92
N GLU A 278 25.66 -19.38 -40.57
CA GLU A 278 25.37 -19.98 -41.88
C GLU A 278 25.83 -19.13 -43.05
N SER A 279 25.95 -17.80 -42.95
CA SER A 279 26.28 -16.91 -44.09
C SER A 279 27.64 -17.19 -44.75
N ARG A 280 28.54 -17.86 -44.04
CA ARG A 280 29.83 -18.28 -44.55
C ARG A 280 29.75 -19.61 -45.33
N SER A 281 28.70 -20.38 -45.10
CA SER A 281 28.33 -21.56 -45.92
C SER A 281 27.28 -21.15 -46.93
N ASN A 282 27.21 -21.81 -48.05
CA ASN A 282 26.24 -21.49 -49.12
C ASN A 282 24.78 -21.81 -48.73
N GLU A 283 24.43 -21.85 -47.47
CA GLU A 283 23.09 -22.06 -46.96
C GLU A 283 22.35 -20.72 -46.76
N THR A 284 21.05 -20.72 -46.96
CA THR A 284 20.25 -19.49 -46.90
C THR A 284 19.70 -19.24 -45.50
N GLY A 285 19.61 -17.98 -45.05
CA GLY A 285 19.03 -17.61 -43.74
C GLY A 285 17.59 -18.13 -43.51
N ASN A 286 16.90 -18.59 -44.59
CA ASN A 286 15.61 -19.27 -44.48
C ASN A 286 15.71 -20.67 -43.85
N HIS A 287 16.86 -21.37 -43.99
CA HIS A 287 17.14 -22.63 -43.32
C HIS A 287 17.01 -22.51 -41.80
N VAL A 288 17.69 -21.52 -41.22
CA VAL A 288 17.68 -21.27 -39.76
C VAL A 288 16.25 -21.12 -39.20
N LYS A 289 15.39 -20.39 -39.94
CA LYS A 289 13.98 -20.20 -39.56
C LYS A 289 13.17 -21.49 -39.65
N ARG A 290 13.40 -22.29 -40.74
CA ARG A 290 12.68 -23.56 -40.89
C ARG A 290 13.08 -24.57 -39.85
N VAL A 291 14.38 -24.71 -39.53
CA VAL A 291 14.87 -25.58 -38.47
C VAL A 291 14.26 -25.21 -37.12
N ALA A 292 14.15 -23.90 -36.81
CA ALA A 292 13.48 -23.44 -35.60
C ALA A 292 12.01 -23.89 -35.54
N ASN A 293 11.25 -23.68 -36.61
CA ASN A 293 9.84 -24.07 -36.65
C ASN A 293 9.65 -25.58 -36.56
N TYR A 294 10.48 -26.37 -37.26
CA TYR A 294 10.43 -27.84 -37.17
C TYR A 294 10.82 -28.31 -35.76
N SER A 295 11.82 -27.70 -35.15
CA SER A 295 12.21 -28.04 -33.79
C SER A 295 11.10 -27.76 -32.79
N LYS A 296 10.38 -26.63 -32.91
CA LYS A 296 9.22 -26.33 -32.06
C LYS A 296 8.08 -27.33 -32.25
N LEU A 297 7.76 -27.63 -33.53
CA LEU A 297 6.70 -28.60 -33.85
C LEU A 297 7.03 -29.98 -33.30
N LEU A 298 8.26 -30.47 -33.50
CA LEU A 298 8.70 -31.76 -32.99
C LEU A 298 8.72 -31.80 -31.46
N ALA A 299 9.15 -30.71 -30.78
CA ALA A 299 9.12 -30.61 -29.34
C ALA A 299 7.69 -30.71 -28.79
N THR A 300 6.73 -29.99 -29.41
CA THR A 300 5.31 -30.04 -29.04
C THR A 300 4.74 -31.45 -29.22
N LEU A 301 5.01 -32.09 -30.36
CA LEU A 301 4.55 -33.46 -30.64
C LEU A 301 5.20 -34.50 -29.72
N TYR A 302 6.42 -34.27 -29.28
CA TYR A 302 7.11 -35.12 -28.32
C TYR A 302 6.54 -34.98 -26.88
N GLY A 303 5.80 -33.90 -26.58
CA GLY A 303 5.18 -33.66 -25.30
C GLY A 303 6.02 -32.81 -24.33
N LEU A 304 6.95 -32.00 -24.84
CA LEU A 304 7.62 -30.96 -24.01
C LEU A 304 6.62 -29.87 -23.61
N ASN A 305 6.82 -29.26 -22.46
CA ASN A 305 5.99 -28.13 -22.04
C ASN A 305 6.22 -26.88 -22.92
N GLU A 306 5.30 -25.92 -22.84
CA GLU A 306 5.33 -24.71 -23.68
C GLU A 306 6.64 -23.93 -23.53
N LYS A 307 7.14 -23.78 -22.29
CA LYS A 307 8.40 -23.10 -22.00
C LYS A 307 9.59 -23.79 -22.69
N GLU A 308 9.67 -25.10 -22.62
CA GLU A 308 10.74 -25.89 -23.24
C GLU A 308 10.66 -25.80 -24.76
N CYS A 309 9.46 -25.82 -25.35
CA CYS A 309 9.24 -25.64 -26.80
C CYS A 309 9.72 -24.27 -27.25
N ASP A 310 9.44 -23.20 -26.51
CA ASP A 310 9.86 -21.83 -26.84
C ASP A 310 11.38 -21.63 -26.67
N ILE A 311 11.98 -22.26 -25.65
CA ILE A 311 13.44 -22.27 -25.48
C ILE A 311 14.09 -22.94 -26.68
N LEU A 312 13.62 -24.12 -27.09
CA LEU A 312 14.20 -24.83 -28.22
C LEU A 312 13.97 -24.10 -29.57
N PHE A 313 12.77 -23.54 -29.76
CA PHE A 313 12.48 -22.67 -30.89
C PHE A 313 13.49 -21.54 -31.08
N THR A 314 13.87 -20.91 -29.94
CA THR A 314 14.81 -19.79 -29.96
C THR A 314 16.27 -20.25 -30.01
N ALA A 315 16.61 -21.42 -29.45
CA ALA A 315 17.98 -21.93 -29.35
C ALA A 315 18.46 -22.65 -30.60
N SER A 316 17.59 -23.39 -31.31
CA SER A 316 17.96 -24.21 -32.46
C SER A 316 18.56 -23.44 -33.66
N PRO A 317 18.23 -22.13 -33.89
CA PRO A 317 18.93 -21.31 -34.88
C PRO A 317 20.45 -21.27 -34.72
N MET A 318 20.96 -21.49 -33.52
CA MET A 318 22.39 -21.38 -33.24
C MET A 318 23.14 -22.73 -33.33
N HIS A 319 22.51 -23.79 -33.85
CA HIS A 319 23.15 -25.11 -33.94
C HIS A 319 24.52 -25.05 -34.62
N ASP A 320 24.64 -24.27 -35.69
CA ASP A 320 25.82 -24.14 -36.54
C ASP A 320 26.65 -22.86 -36.30
N ILE A 321 26.41 -22.13 -35.18
CA ILE A 321 27.16 -20.90 -34.88
C ILE A 321 28.67 -21.11 -34.87
N GLY A 322 29.13 -22.30 -34.56
CA GLY A 322 30.56 -22.64 -34.52
C GLY A 322 31.23 -22.69 -35.88
N LYS A 323 30.51 -22.69 -36.99
CA LYS A 323 31.06 -22.58 -38.35
C LYS A 323 31.88 -21.30 -38.56
N VAL A 324 31.64 -20.26 -37.73
CA VAL A 324 32.47 -19.03 -37.74
C VAL A 324 33.96 -19.29 -37.45
N GLY A 325 34.28 -20.39 -36.77
CA GLY A 325 35.66 -20.79 -36.47
C GLY A 325 36.27 -21.78 -37.46
N ILE A 326 35.56 -22.15 -38.51
CA ILE A 326 36.08 -23.07 -39.54
C ILE A 326 36.73 -22.27 -40.67
N PRO A 327 37.93 -22.64 -41.15
CA PRO A 327 38.60 -22.00 -42.29
C PRO A 327 37.77 -22.04 -43.55
N ASP A 328 37.72 -20.94 -44.32
CA ASP A 328 36.94 -20.83 -45.56
C ASP A 328 37.35 -21.88 -46.63
N ALA A 329 38.63 -22.20 -46.68
CA ALA A 329 39.14 -23.24 -47.60
C ALA A 329 38.51 -24.63 -47.36
N ILE A 330 38.06 -24.90 -46.13
CA ILE A 330 37.39 -26.15 -45.78
C ILE A 330 35.88 -25.98 -45.88
N LEU A 331 35.35 -24.87 -45.32
CA LEU A 331 33.93 -24.62 -45.27
C LEU A 331 33.28 -24.53 -46.64
N ASN A 332 33.97 -23.88 -47.61
CA ASN A 332 33.50 -23.62 -48.96
C ASN A 332 34.23 -24.46 -50.04
N LYS A 333 34.84 -25.59 -49.68
CA LYS A 333 35.57 -26.44 -50.60
C LYS A 333 34.63 -26.98 -51.69
N ALA A 334 34.99 -26.75 -52.96
CA ALA A 334 34.29 -27.30 -54.08
C ALA A 334 34.64 -28.78 -54.29
N GLY A 335 34.01 -29.69 -53.53
CA GLY A 335 34.25 -31.10 -53.58
C GLY A 335 34.13 -31.81 -52.26
N LYS A 336 34.51 -33.09 -52.21
CA LYS A 336 34.48 -33.87 -50.99
C LYS A 336 35.64 -33.49 -50.08
N LEU A 337 35.35 -33.36 -48.75
CA LEU A 337 36.38 -33.20 -47.74
C LEU A 337 37.14 -34.51 -47.55
N ASP A 338 38.46 -34.42 -47.37
CA ASP A 338 39.26 -35.57 -46.94
C ASP A 338 39.13 -35.78 -45.40
N ASP A 339 39.77 -36.82 -44.89
CA ASP A 339 39.63 -37.21 -43.48
C ASP A 339 40.14 -36.14 -42.53
N ASP A 340 41.21 -35.39 -42.86
CA ASP A 340 41.75 -34.33 -42.02
C ASP A 340 40.88 -33.07 -42.07
N GLU A 341 40.38 -32.70 -43.20
CA GLU A 341 39.43 -31.62 -43.37
C GLU A 341 38.12 -31.91 -42.63
N TRP A 342 37.65 -33.18 -42.68
CA TRP A 342 36.48 -33.59 -41.88
C TRP A 342 36.73 -33.48 -40.39
N LYS A 343 37.92 -33.79 -39.86
CA LYS A 343 38.28 -33.58 -38.47
C LYS A 343 38.16 -32.10 -38.08
N ILE A 344 38.55 -31.20 -38.99
CA ILE A 344 38.46 -29.76 -38.75
C ILE A 344 36.97 -29.31 -38.82
N MET A 345 36.23 -29.74 -39.82
CA MET A 345 34.83 -29.40 -39.99
C MET A 345 34.00 -29.79 -38.77
N ARG A 346 34.19 -30.99 -38.20
CA ARG A 346 33.46 -31.47 -37.00
C ARG A 346 33.71 -30.61 -35.76
N LYS A 347 34.78 -29.78 -35.73
CA LYS A 347 35.04 -28.88 -34.60
C LYS A 347 34.01 -27.79 -34.43
N HIS A 348 33.18 -27.47 -35.45
CA HIS A 348 32.14 -26.44 -35.31
C HIS A 348 31.23 -26.73 -34.10
N CYS A 349 30.88 -27.98 -33.80
CA CYS A 349 30.07 -28.34 -32.65
C CYS A 349 30.74 -27.89 -31.33
N VAL A 350 32.02 -28.19 -31.16
CA VAL A 350 32.79 -27.82 -29.96
C VAL A 350 33.05 -26.32 -29.90
N ILE A 351 33.28 -25.67 -31.04
CA ILE A 351 33.47 -24.20 -31.10
C ILE A 351 32.17 -23.51 -30.72
N GLY A 352 31.02 -23.91 -31.29
CA GLY A 352 29.73 -23.36 -30.95
C GLY A 352 29.38 -23.54 -29.47
N TYR A 353 29.59 -24.72 -28.94
CA TYR A 353 29.45 -24.97 -27.49
C TYR A 353 30.31 -24.01 -26.62
N ASN A 354 31.59 -23.87 -26.98
CA ASN A 354 32.50 -23.02 -26.24
C ASN A 354 32.15 -21.53 -26.27
N ILE A 355 31.56 -21.05 -27.38
CA ILE A 355 31.05 -19.68 -27.48
C ILE A 355 29.88 -19.46 -26.51
N LEU A 356 29.02 -20.44 -26.32
CA LEU A 356 27.73 -20.29 -25.66
C LEU A 356 27.70 -20.77 -24.18
N LYS A 357 28.52 -21.76 -23.80
CA LYS A 357 28.46 -22.52 -22.55
C LYS A 357 28.55 -21.68 -21.26
N ASN A 358 29.21 -20.53 -21.31
CA ASN A 358 29.43 -19.69 -20.11
C ASN A 358 28.26 -18.74 -19.80
N SER A 359 27.20 -18.76 -20.59
CA SER A 359 26.04 -17.93 -20.35
C SER A 359 25.20 -18.42 -19.18
N LYS A 360 24.64 -17.47 -18.42
CA LYS A 360 23.65 -17.74 -17.37
C LYS A 360 22.22 -17.87 -17.91
N ARG A 361 21.98 -17.49 -19.15
CA ARG A 361 20.64 -17.45 -19.77
C ARG A 361 20.23 -18.84 -20.26
N GLU A 362 18.99 -19.28 -19.94
CA GLU A 362 18.47 -20.62 -20.30
C GLU A 362 18.55 -20.89 -21.80
N ILE A 363 18.16 -19.90 -22.62
CA ILE A 363 18.19 -20.02 -24.10
C ILE A 363 19.60 -20.28 -24.60
N LEU A 364 20.63 -19.56 -24.12
CA LEU A 364 22.00 -19.74 -24.55
C LEU A 364 22.64 -21.03 -24.01
N LYS A 365 22.19 -21.52 -22.86
CA LYS A 365 22.56 -22.86 -22.38
C LYS A 365 21.97 -23.95 -23.29
N ALA A 366 20.71 -23.82 -23.68
CA ALA A 366 20.05 -24.72 -24.59
C ALA A 366 20.73 -24.69 -25.97
N ALA A 367 21.08 -23.51 -26.48
CA ALA A 367 21.84 -23.35 -27.73
C ALA A 367 23.24 -23.99 -27.65
N ALA A 368 23.92 -23.93 -26.52
CA ALA A 368 25.19 -24.64 -26.33
C ALA A 368 25.01 -26.16 -26.45
N ILE A 369 23.95 -26.70 -25.84
CA ILE A 369 23.62 -28.12 -25.96
C ILE A 369 23.31 -28.47 -27.42
N VAL A 370 22.47 -27.70 -28.06
CA VAL A 370 22.11 -27.90 -29.50
C VAL A 370 23.35 -27.85 -30.36
N ALA A 371 24.22 -26.85 -30.22
CA ALA A 371 25.47 -26.76 -31.00
C ALA A 371 26.39 -27.95 -30.79
N MET A 372 26.45 -28.51 -29.57
CA MET A 372 27.30 -29.64 -29.26
C MET A 372 26.74 -30.96 -29.81
N GLU A 373 25.41 -31.13 -29.85
CA GLU A 373 24.79 -32.45 -29.94
C GLU A 373 23.94 -32.67 -31.20
N HIS A 374 23.71 -31.67 -32.07
CA HIS A 374 22.86 -31.81 -33.23
C HIS A 374 23.43 -32.77 -34.31
N HIS A 375 24.69 -33.17 -34.23
CA HIS A 375 25.31 -34.21 -35.07
C HIS A 375 25.59 -35.52 -34.35
N GLU A 376 25.18 -35.63 -33.06
CA GLU A 376 25.18 -36.94 -32.41
C GLU A 376 24.09 -37.84 -33.00
N LYS A 377 24.36 -39.12 -33.06
CA LYS A 377 23.44 -40.12 -33.62
C LYS A 377 23.01 -41.09 -32.56
N TRP A 378 21.78 -41.56 -32.65
CA TRP A 378 21.18 -42.48 -31.67
C TRP A 378 22.02 -43.73 -31.42
N ASP A 379 22.71 -44.25 -32.47
CA ASP A 379 23.58 -45.43 -32.44
C ASP A 379 25.00 -45.17 -31.91
N GLY A 380 25.33 -43.90 -31.58
CA GLY A 380 26.66 -43.50 -31.11
C GLY A 380 27.72 -43.32 -32.22
N THR A 381 27.31 -43.38 -33.50
CA THR A 381 28.24 -43.15 -34.65
C THR A 381 28.35 -41.67 -35.00
N GLY A 382 27.68 -40.78 -34.23
CA GLY A 382 27.72 -39.34 -34.37
C GLY A 382 29.02 -38.69 -33.89
N TYR A 383 28.99 -37.37 -33.81
CA TYR A 383 30.13 -36.57 -33.28
C TYR A 383 29.62 -35.32 -32.57
N PRO A 384 30.39 -34.63 -31.73
CA PRO A 384 31.81 -34.84 -31.47
C PRO A 384 32.09 -35.83 -30.32
N ARG A 385 31.12 -36.12 -29.43
CA ARG A 385 31.35 -36.95 -28.21
C ARG A 385 31.08 -38.45 -28.42
N LYS A 386 30.37 -38.80 -29.48
CA LYS A 386 29.93 -40.18 -29.79
C LYS A 386 29.08 -40.80 -28.69
N ILE A 387 28.23 -39.95 -28.09
CA ILE A 387 27.21 -40.37 -27.11
C ILE A 387 26.04 -41.00 -27.84
N LYS A 388 25.27 -41.86 -27.16
CA LYS A 388 24.20 -42.62 -27.78
C LYS A 388 22.89 -42.55 -26.97
N GLU A 389 21.82 -42.87 -27.67
CA GLU A 389 20.50 -43.02 -27.08
C GLU A 389 20.08 -41.80 -26.24
N LYS A 390 19.69 -42.03 -24.97
CA LYS A 390 19.20 -40.99 -24.05
C LYS A 390 20.32 -40.14 -23.44
N GLU A 391 21.59 -40.48 -23.66
CA GLU A 391 22.71 -39.61 -23.30
C GLU A 391 22.72 -38.31 -24.14
N ILE A 392 22.15 -38.39 -25.37
CA ILE A 392 21.92 -37.22 -26.21
C ILE A 392 20.73 -36.45 -25.66
N HIS A 393 20.94 -35.20 -25.31
CA HIS A 393 19.87 -34.34 -24.78
C HIS A 393 18.72 -34.24 -25.77
N ILE A 394 17.48 -34.14 -25.27
CA ILE A 394 16.30 -34.09 -26.14
C ILE A 394 16.37 -32.95 -27.18
N TYR A 395 16.91 -31.78 -26.79
CA TYR A 395 17.11 -30.65 -27.67
C TYR A 395 18.06 -30.97 -28.85
N GLY A 396 19.15 -31.68 -28.59
CA GLY A 396 20.08 -32.15 -29.61
C GLY A 396 19.40 -33.13 -30.58
N ARG A 397 18.65 -34.11 -30.07
CA ARG A 397 17.91 -35.11 -30.87
C ARG A 397 16.85 -34.45 -31.78
N ILE A 398 16.05 -33.51 -31.23
CA ILE A 398 15.02 -32.82 -31.98
C ILE A 398 15.64 -31.95 -33.07
N THR A 399 16.68 -31.17 -32.76
CA THR A 399 17.35 -30.30 -33.71
C THR A 399 18.04 -31.11 -34.81
N ALA A 400 18.69 -32.25 -34.50
CA ALA A 400 19.27 -33.14 -35.49
C ALA A 400 18.24 -33.62 -36.53
N ILE A 401 17.03 -34.00 -36.07
CA ILE A 401 15.97 -34.41 -36.96
C ILE A 401 15.48 -33.22 -37.82
N ALA A 402 15.27 -32.04 -37.20
CA ALA A 402 14.82 -30.84 -37.87
C ALA A 402 15.80 -30.37 -38.96
N ASP A 403 17.10 -30.37 -38.66
CA ASP A 403 18.17 -30.02 -39.60
C ASP A 403 18.25 -30.97 -40.78
N VAL A 404 18.30 -32.28 -40.54
CA VAL A 404 18.31 -33.29 -41.58
C VAL A 404 17.04 -33.22 -42.44
N PHE A 405 15.89 -33.05 -41.85
CA PHE A 405 14.62 -32.91 -42.56
C PHE A 405 14.63 -31.70 -43.50
N ASP A 406 15.09 -30.55 -43.04
CA ASP A 406 15.23 -29.36 -43.86
C ASP A 406 16.25 -29.55 -44.98
N ALA A 407 17.37 -30.19 -44.66
CA ALA A 407 18.40 -30.51 -45.64
C ALA A 407 17.93 -31.44 -46.78
N LEU A 408 17.02 -32.34 -46.50
CA LEU A 408 16.43 -33.24 -47.50
C LEU A 408 15.32 -32.56 -48.33
N GLY A 409 14.57 -31.63 -47.68
CA GLY A 409 13.44 -30.93 -48.31
C GLY A 409 13.83 -29.68 -49.11
N SER A 410 15.09 -29.25 -49.07
CA SER A 410 15.56 -28.03 -49.74
C SER A 410 16.56 -28.33 -50.85
N ASP A 411 16.48 -27.56 -51.95
CA ASP A 411 17.48 -27.62 -53.01
C ASP A 411 18.81 -27.08 -52.50
N ARG A 412 19.87 -27.89 -52.57
CA ARG A 412 21.27 -27.51 -52.25
C ARG A 412 22.11 -27.50 -53.54
N CYS A 413 23.21 -26.78 -53.53
CA CYS A 413 24.08 -26.62 -54.73
C CYS A 413 24.48 -27.94 -55.39
N TYR A 414 24.45 -29.06 -54.65
CA TYR A 414 24.89 -30.39 -55.18
C TYR A 414 23.78 -31.43 -55.10
N LYS A 415 22.55 -31.11 -54.68
CA LYS A 415 21.46 -32.08 -54.56
C LYS A 415 20.10 -31.40 -54.62
N LYS A 416 19.21 -31.92 -55.51
CA LYS A 416 17.81 -31.50 -55.55
C LYS A 416 17.04 -32.03 -54.33
N ALA A 417 16.02 -31.28 -53.89
CA ALA A 417 15.10 -31.70 -52.84
C ALA A 417 14.49 -33.06 -53.15
N TRP A 418 14.28 -33.86 -52.12
CA TRP A 418 13.49 -35.07 -52.24
C TRP A 418 12.02 -34.70 -52.50
N LYS A 419 11.36 -35.45 -53.38
CA LYS A 419 9.94 -35.31 -53.72
C LYS A 419 9.05 -35.94 -52.63
#